data_0833ba248112b50e23220db243675c7e
#
_entry.id   0833ba248112b50e23220db243675c7e
#
_cell.length_a   1.000
_cell.length_b   1.000
_cell.length_c   1.000
_cell.angle_alpha   90.00
_cell.angle_beta   90.00
_cell.angle_gamma   90.00
#
_symmetry.space_group_name_H-M   'P 1'
#
loop_
_entity.id
_entity.type
_entity.pdbx_description
1 polymer ?
#
loop_
_entity_poly.entity_id
_entity_poly.type
_entity_poly.pdbx_seq_one_letter_code
_entity_poly.pdbx_strand_id
1 'polypeptide(L)'
;SDTYRIAAVDQLNTYASIIDCPVNVAYSADEIGECLDEFKDYELILVDTAGRSHKSEEQMEELDNLIEMIASRADEFDLEIYLTLSVTTKYKDLVNIADKYRHIENWALIFTKLDETCYLGNMLNMKLYTGAPLSYTTSGQNVPNDIEVINEQRLAKLLLGGNS
;
A
#
# COMPACT_ATOMS: atom_id res chain seq x y z
N SER A 1 20.66 11.81 7.43
CA SER A 1 20.00 12.43 6.26
C SER A 1 19.69 11.34 5.24
N ASP A 2 18.41 11.04 5.08
CA ASP A 2 17.94 9.94 4.26
C ASP A 2 17.74 10.46 2.82
N THR A 3 18.80 10.37 2.00
CA THR A 3 18.78 10.78 0.58
C THR A 3 17.77 9.97 -0.24
N TYR A 4 17.39 8.76 0.19
CA TYR A 4 16.35 7.96 -0.46
C TYR A 4 14.96 8.54 -0.26
N ARG A 5 14.69 9.16 0.90
CA ARG A 5 13.40 9.83 1.15
C ARG A 5 13.25 11.10 0.30
N ILE A 6 14.30 11.88 0.12
CA ILE A 6 14.26 13.09 -0.70
C ILE A 6 13.92 12.74 -2.15
N ALA A 7 14.58 11.75 -2.74
CA ALA A 7 14.31 11.32 -4.12
C ALA A 7 12.88 10.76 -4.31
N ALA A 8 12.33 10.06 -3.32
CA ALA A 8 10.95 9.55 -3.38
C ALA A 8 9.92 10.68 -3.32
N VAL A 9 10.13 11.68 -2.45
CA VAL A 9 9.28 12.88 -2.36
C VAL A 9 9.33 13.70 -3.67
N ASP A 10 10.51 13.87 -4.26
CA ASP A 10 10.66 14.58 -5.54
C ASP A 10 9.93 13.85 -6.68
N GLN A 11 9.99 12.51 -6.68
CA GLN A 11 9.26 11.70 -7.64
C GLN A 11 7.74 11.82 -7.45
N LEU A 12 7.25 11.74 -6.21
CA LEU A 12 5.84 11.92 -5.89
C LEU A 12 5.34 13.30 -6.32
N ASN A 13 6.09 14.37 -6.02
CA ASN A 13 5.78 15.73 -6.44
C ASN A 13 5.71 15.87 -7.96
N THR A 14 6.59 15.16 -8.70
CA THR A 14 6.57 15.16 -10.16
C THR A 14 5.27 14.53 -10.68
N TYR A 15 4.86 13.37 -10.16
CA TYR A 15 3.60 12.73 -10.56
C TYR A 15 2.38 13.57 -10.18
N ALA A 16 2.35 14.10 -8.96
CA ALA A 16 1.27 14.95 -8.50
C ALA A 16 1.10 16.21 -9.34
N SER A 17 2.20 16.83 -9.78
CA SER A 17 2.18 17.97 -10.68
C SER A 17 1.61 17.63 -12.08
N ILE A 18 1.81 16.39 -12.56
CA ILE A 18 1.27 15.93 -13.85
C ILE A 18 -0.26 15.79 -13.79
N ILE A 19 -0.78 15.34 -12.65
CA ILE A 19 -2.23 15.12 -12.45
C ILE A 19 -2.91 16.27 -11.73
N ASP A 20 -2.19 17.37 -11.48
CA ASP A 20 -2.68 18.58 -10.79
C ASP A 20 -3.25 18.27 -9.39
N CYS A 21 -2.57 17.43 -8.62
CA CYS A 21 -2.90 17.09 -7.24
C CYS A 21 -1.94 17.78 -6.26
N PRO A 22 -2.42 18.38 -5.16
CA PRO A 22 -1.55 18.89 -4.11
C PRO A 22 -0.86 17.75 -3.36
N VAL A 23 0.33 18.00 -2.83
CA VAL A 23 1.11 17.06 -2.02
C VAL A 23 1.62 17.78 -0.78
N ASN A 24 1.41 17.17 0.37
CA ASN A 24 2.03 17.55 1.62
C ASN A 24 2.92 16.43 2.13
N VAL A 25 3.98 16.77 2.83
CA VAL A 25 4.89 15.81 3.47
C VAL A 25 4.79 15.98 4.97
N ALA A 26 4.44 14.90 5.66
CA ALA A 26 4.36 14.89 7.11
C ALA A 26 5.41 13.95 7.70
N TYR A 27 6.01 14.34 8.81
CA TYR A 27 7.06 13.61 9.51
C TYR A 27 6.60 13.08 10.88
N SER A 28 5.39 13.44 11.31
CA SER A 28 4.80 13.03 12.58
C SER A 28 3.30 12.82 12.44
N ALA A 29 2.69 12.14 13.41
CA ALA A 29 1.24 11.95 13.46
C ALA A 29 0.49 13.30 13.59
N ASP A 30 1.03 14.26 14.34
CA ASP A 30 0.43 15.59 14.49
C ASP A 30 0.41 16.34 13.15
N GLU A 31 1.51 16.31 12.39
CA GLU A 31 1.57 16.91 11.06
C GLU A 31 0.60 16.27 10.06
N ILE A 32 0.34 14.96 10.18
CA ILE A 32 -0.71 14.30 9.39
C ILE A 32 -2.09 14.87 9.71
N GLY A 33 -2.37 15.15 11.00
CA GLY A 33 -3.61 15.82 11.41
C GLY A 33 -3.81 17.15 10.70
N GLU A 34 -2.76 17.98 10.65
CA GLU A 34 -2.78 19.26 9.92
C GLU A 34 -2.99 19.07 8.41
N CYS A 35 -2.33 18.08 7.79
CA CYS A 35 -2.53 17.75 6.38
C CYS A 35 -3.96 17.30 6.08
N LEU A 36 -4.57 16.49 6.96
CA LEU A 36 -5.96 16.08 6.79
C LEU A 36 -6.93 17.27 6.88
N ASP A 37 -6.66 18.24 7.77
CA ASP A 37 -7.47 19.46 7.86
C ASP A 37 -7.37 20.31 6.59
N GLU A 38 -6.19 20.40 5.99
CA GLU A 38 -5.98 21.10 4.73
C GLU A 38 -6.69 20.41 3.56
N PHE A 39 -6.71 19.08 3.56
CA PHE A 39 -7.28 18.28 2.47
C PHE A 39 -8.73 17.80 2.69
N LYS A 40 -9.40 18.22 3.76
CA LYS A 40 -10.74 17.76 4.14
C LYS A 40 -11.83 17.94 3.08
N ASP A 41 -11.65 18.91 2.17
CA ASP A 41 -12.61 19.21 1.10
C ASP A 41 -12.37 18.35 -0.17
N TYR A 42 -11.34 17.48 -0.18
CA TYR A 42 -11.09 16.53 -1.27
C TYR A 42 -11.87 15.24 -1.07
N GLU A 43 -12.35 14.67 -2.17
CA GLU A 43 -13.10 13.39 -2.14
C GLU A 43 -12.23 12.18 -1.79
N LEU A 44 -10.91 12.26 -2.05
CA LEU A 44 -9.95 11.20 -1.78
C LEU A 44 -8.61 11.78 -1.33
N ILE A 45 -8.10 11.25 -0.22
CA ILE A 45 -6.76 11.54 0.29
C ILE A 45 -5.96 10.24 0.24
N LEU A 46 -4.83 10.24 -0.48
CA LEU A 46 -3.90 9.11 -0.52
C LEU A 46 -2.74 9.38 0.45
N VAL A 47 -2.54 8.47 1.38
CA VAL A 47 -1.42 8.51 2.33
C VAL A 47 -0.39 7.47 1.94
N ASP A 48 0.73 7.91 1.34
CA ASP A 48 1.87 7.03 1.03
C ASP A 48 2.81 6.97 2.23
N THR A 49 3.01 5.77 2.76
CA THR A 49 3.94 5.55 3.87
C THR A 49 5.29 5.13 3.33
N ALA A 50 6.37 5.72 3.82
CA ALA A 50 7.71 5.32 3.44
C ALA A 50 7.89 3.80 3.59
N GLY A 51 8.47 3.14 2.57
CA GLY A 51 8.83 1.73 2.63
C GLY A 51 9.76 1.48 3.83
N ARG A 52 9.21 0.88 4.88
CA ARG A 52 9.90 0.75 6.17
C ARG A 52 10.59 -0.60 6.26
N SER A 53 11.74 -0.62 6.91
CA SER A 53 12.35 -1.88 7.28
C SER A 53 11.48 -2.55 8.34
N HIS A 54 10.85 -3.67 8.01
CA HIS A 54 10.05 -4.47 8.92
C HIS A 54 10.81 -4.99 10.17
N LYS A 55 12.04 -4.52 10.38
CA LYS A 55 12.91 -4.92 11.48
C LYS A 55 13.00 -3.90 12.60
N SER A 56 12.47 -2.68 12.42
CA SER A 56 12.51 -1.62 13.43
C SER A 56 11.18 -1.53 14.17
N GLU A 57 11.20 -1.77 15.47
CA GLU A 57 10.02 -1.62 16.35
C GLU A 57 9.56 -0.15 16.40
N GLU A 58 10.50 0.80 16.45
CA GLU A 58 10.22 2.24 16.45
C GLU A 58 9.41 2.67 15.21
N GLN A 59 9.77 2.14 14.03
CA GLN A 59 9.06 2.46 12.79
C GLN A 59 7.65 1.83 12.74
N MET A 60 7.43 0.71 13.41
CA MET A 60 6.09 0.12 13.54
C MET A 60 5.22 0.96 14.47
N GLU A 61 5.76 1.41 15.62
CA GLU A 61 5.05 2.29 16.55
C GLU A 61 4.66 3.63 15.90
N GLU A 62 5.54 4.23 15.09
CA GLU A 62 5.20 5.43 14.31
C GLU A 62 4.05 5.18 13.32
N LEU A 63 4.02 4.01 12.66
CA LEU A 63 2.93 3.65 11.75
C LEU A 63 1.61 3.43 12.50
N ASP A 64 1.66 2.76 13.64
CA ASP A 64 0.49 2.51 14.48
C ASP A 64 -0.10 3.84 14.99
N ASN A 65 0.74 4.75 15.47
CA ASN A 65 0.32 6.09 15.89
C ASN A 65 -0.34 6.88 14.73
N LEU A 66 0.20 6.76 13.50
CA LEU A 66 -0.38 7.38 12.32
C LEU A 66 -1.76 6.80 11.99
N ILE A 67 -1.91 5.47 12.02
CA ILE A 67 -3.19 4.79 11.75
C ILE A 67 -4.22 5.16 12.83
N GLU A 68 -3.83 5.12 14.10
CA GLU A 68 -4.70 5.50 15.21
C GLU A 68 -5.17 6.96 15.11
N MET A 69 -4.28 7.87 14.74
CA MET A 69 -4.63 9.27 14.55
C MET A 69 -5.67 9.44 13.44
N ILE A 70 -5.50 8.80 12.27
CA ILE A 70 -6.47 8.88 11.17
C ILE A 70 -7.78 8.20 11.60
N ALA A 71 -7.72 7.03 12.22
CA ALA A 71 -8.90 6.28 12.68
C ALA A 71 -9.69 7.04 13.76
N SER A 72 -9.04 7.88 14.57
CA SER A 72 -9.71 8.74 15.55
C SER A 72 -10.63 9.78 14.90
N ARG A 73 -10.49 10.02 13.61
CA ARG A 73 -11.30 10.94 12.79
C ARG A 73 -12.29 10.21 11.89
N ALA A 74 -12.77 9.04 12.30
CA ALA A 74 -13.71 8.20 11.55
C ALA A 74 -15.06 8.90 11.25
N ASP A 75 -15.42 9.98 11.98
CA ASP A 75 -16.59 10.80 11.69
C ASP A 75 -16.41 11.70 10.46
N GLU A 76 -15.14 11.94 10.05
CA GLU A 76 -14.78 12.82 8.92
C GLU A 76 -14.26 12.02 7.72
N PHE A 77 -13.55 10.91 7.95
CA PHE A 77 -12.86 10.13 6.94
C PHE A 77 -13.18 8.65 7.04
N ASP A 78 -13.40 8.01 5.89
CA ASP A 78 -13.48 6.55 5.78
C ASP A 78 -12.08 6.00 5.45
N LEU A 79 -11.47 5.29 6.41
CA LEU A 79 -10.10 4.81 6.29
C LEU A 79 -10.04 3.43 5.62
N GLU A 80 -9.39 3.35 4.48
CA GLU A 80 -9.02 2.10 3.83
C GLU A 80 -7.49 1.87 3.92
N ILE A 81 -7.08 0.67 4.32
CA ILE A 81 -5.67 0.30 4.47
C ILE A 81 -5.29 -0.76 3.46
N TYR A 82 -4.14 -0.57 2.80
CA TYR A 82 -3.62 -1.49 1.80
C TYR A 82 -2.22 -1.97 2.16
N LEU A 83 -2.05 -3.30 2.31
CA LEU A 83 -0.74 -3.91 2.43
C LEU A 83 -0.19 -4.27 1.05
N THR A 84 0.87 -3.56 0.65
CA THR A 84 1.53 -3.77 -0.64
C THR A 84 2.64 -4.79 -0.54
N LEU A 85 2.54 -5.89 -1.31
CA LEU A 85 3.46 -7.01 -1.32
C LEU A 85 4.00 -7.27 -2.73
N SER A 86 5.32 -7.43 -2.87
CA SER A 86 5.90 -7.88 -4.14
C SER A 86 5.76 -9.40 -4.30
N VAL A 87 5.21 -9.86 -5.42
CA VAL A 87 5.07 -11.30 -5.71
C VAL A 87 6.42 -12.02 -5.86
N THR A 88 7.50 -11.28 -6.13
CA THR A 88 8.86 -11.83 -6.25
C THR A 88 9.48 -12.17 -4.89
N THR A 89 8.85 -11.71 -3.80
CA THR A 89 9.29 -12.01 -2.43
C THR A 89 9.01 -13.46 -2.08
N LYS A 90 9.92 -14.11 -1.37
CA LYS A 90 9.73 -15.50 -0.92
C LYS A 90 8.54 -15.60 0.02
N TYR A 91 7.75 -16.66 -0.12
CA TYR A 91 6.53 -16.85 0.68
C TYR A 91 6.73 -16.69 2.18
N LYS A 92 7.81 -17.27 2.73
CA LYS A 92 8.12 -17.14 4.16
C LYS A 92 8.34 -15.69 4.60
N ASP A 93 8.93 -14.88 3.75
CA ASP A 93 9.16 -13.46 4.04
C ASP A 93 7.86 -12.67 3.93
N LEU A 94 6.98 -13.01 2.97
CA LEU A 94 5.64 -12.44 2.87
C LEU A 94 4.80 -12.73 4.13
N VAL A 95 4.85 -13.95 4.65
CA VAL A 95 4.20 -14.34 5.91
C VAL A 95 4.74 -13.50 7.06
N ASN A 96 6.06 -13.39 7.20
CA ASN A 96 6.69 -12.59 8.25
C ASN A 96 6.30 -11.11 8.17
N ILE A 97 6.12 -10.57 6.96
CA ILE A 97 5.63 -9.21 6.76
C ILE A 97 4.18 -9.10 7.23
N ALA A 98 3.30 -9.96 6.72
CA ALA A 98 1.87 -9.91 7.05
C ALA A 98 1.60 -10.09 8.55
N ASP A 99 2.37 -10.95 9.24
CA ASP A 99 2.23 -11.18 10.68
C ASP A 99 2.50 -9.91 11.52
N LYS A 100 3.38 -9.04 11.04
CA LYS A 100 3.66 -7.77 11.73
C LYS A 100 2.50 -6.79 11.68
N TYR A 101 1.70 -6.85 10.62
CA TYR A 101 0.53 -5.99 10.41
C TYR A 101 -0.78 -6.67 10.84
N ARG A 102 -0.73 -7.85 11.46
CA ARG A 102 -1.92 -8.63 11.84
C ARG A 102 -2.81 -7.94 12.88
N HIS A 103 -2.24 -7.05 13.68
CA HIS A 103 -2.96 -6.26 14.69
C HIS A 103 -3.78 -5.12 14.08
N ILE A 104 -3.46 -4.70 12.85
CA ILE A 104 -4.24 -3.72 12.10
C ILE A 104 -5.44 -4.44 11.48
N GLU A 105 -6.63 -3.92 11.67
CA GLU A 105 -7.87 -4.48 11.13
C GLU A 105 -8.19 -3.92 9.72
N ASN A 106 -8.97 -4.68 8.96
CA ASN A 106 -9.60 -4.24 7.71
C ASN A 106 -8.64 -3.74 6.61
N TRP A 107 -7.47 -4.34 6.47
CA TRP A 107 -6.60 -4.05 5.34
C TRP A 107 -6.81 -5.02 4.16
N ALA A 108 -6.54 -4.52 2.95
CA ALA A 108 -6.60 -5.29 1.72
C ALA A 108 -5.21 -5.51 1.12
N LEU A 109 -5.08 -6.49 0.21
CA LEU A 109 -3.82 -6.85 -0.44
C LEU A 109 -3.67 -6.17 -1.79
N ILE A 110 -2.52 -5.52 -1.98
CA ILE A 110 -2.01 -5.10 -3.29
C ILE A 110 -0.79 -5.95 -3.61
N PHE A 111 -0.76 -6.55 -4.81
CA PHE A 111 0.41 -7.28 -5.29
C PHE A 111 1.11 -6.53 -6.41
N THR A 112 2.42 -6.37 -6.29
CA THR A 112 3.24 -5.66 -7.28
C THR A 112 4.22 -6.59 -7.98
N LYS A 113 4.76 -6.13 -9.12
CA LYS A 113 5.82 -6.79 -9.88
C LYS A 113 5.41 -8.14 -10.49
N LEU A 114 4.17 -8.24 -10.98
CA LEU A 114 3.70 -9.45 -11.63
C LEU A 114 4.49 -9.77 -12.91
N ASP A 115 5.02 -8.75 -13.56
CA ASP A 115 5.87 -8.82 -14.76
C ASP A 115 7.27 -9.43 -14.49
N GLU A 116 7.72 -9.40 -13.24
CA GLU A 116 9.05 -9.89 -12.87
C GLU A 116 9.08 -11.40 -12.55
N THR A 117 7.93 -12.11 -12.58
CA THR A 117 7.88 -13.53 -12.21
C THR A 117 6.77 -14.30 -12.94
N CYS A 118 7.02 -15.58 -13.19
CA CYS A 118 6.01 -16.53 -13.66
C CYS A 118 5.32 -17.29 -12.50
N TYR A 119 5.75 -17.07 -11.26
CA TYR A 119 5.28 -17.83 -10.10
C TYR A 119 4.29 -17.01 -9.26
N LEU A 120 3.03 -17.01 -9.65
CA LEU A 120 1.97 -16.22 -9.00
C LEU A 120 1.30 -16.93 -7.81
N GLY A 121 1.71 -18.16 -7.47
CA GLY A 121 1.13 -18.94 -6.38
C GLY A 121 1.19 -18.26 -5.01
N ASN A 122 2.16 -17.36 -4.81
CA ASN A 122 2.26 -16.58 -3.57
C ASN A 122 1.04 -15.69 -3.32
N MET A 123 0.39 -15.19 -4.36
CA MET A 123 -0.83 -14.38 -4.22
C MET A 123 -1.97 -15.19 -3.59
N LEU A 124 -2.20 -16.41 -4.10
CA LEU A 124 -3.20 -17.32 -3.52
C LEU A 124 -2.84 -17.72 -2.09
N ASN A 125 -1.58 -18.08 -1.87
CA ASN A 125 -1.11 -18.48 -0.56
C ASN A 125 -1.27 -17.36 0.47
N MET A 126 -0.97 -16.12 0.12
CA MET A 126 -1.14 -14.96 1.01
C MET A 126 -2.61 -14.64 1.24
N LYS A 127 -3.47 -14.73 0.20
CA LYS A 127 -4.93 -14.57 0.35
C LYS A 127 -5.49 -15.59 1.35
N LEU A 128 -5.08 -16.85 1.25
CA LEU A 128 -5.53 -17.93 2.15
C LEU A 128 -4.96 -17.76 3.57
N TYR A 129 -3.71 -17.34 3.67
CA TYR A 129 -3.03 -17.16 4.95
C TYR A 129 -3.59 -16.01 5.77
N THR A 130 -3.83 -14.87 5.12
CA THR A 130 -4.26 -13.64 5.79
C THR A 130 -5.78 -13.52 5.92
N GLY A 131 -6.53 -14.13 5.00
CA GLY A 131 -7.97 -13.90 4.85
C GLY A 131 -8.32 -12.52 4.28
N ALA A 132 -7.35 -11.61 4.12
CA ALA A 132 -7.57 -10.27 3.64
C ALA A 132 -8.12 -10.23 2.21
N PRO A 133 -8.99 -9.27 1.85
CA PRO A 133 -9.47 -9.12 0.48
C PRO A 133 -8.34 -8.78 -0.49
N LEU A 134 -8.50 -9.20 -1.74
CA LEU A 134 -7.66 -8.77 -2.86
C LEU A 134 -8.17 -7.42 -3.36
N SER A 135 -7.27 -6.52 -3.76
CA SER A 135 -7.61 -5.20 -4.27
C SER A 135 -6.99 -4.93 -5.64
N TYR A 136 -5.70 -4.67 -5.70
CA TYR A 136 -5.03 -4.32 -6.95
C TYR A 136 -3.80 -5.18 -7.21
N THR A 137 -3.40 -5.23 -8.50
CA THR A 137 -2.11 -5.77 -8.94
C THR A 137 -1.43 -4.80 -9.88
N THR A 138 -0.08 -4.80 -9.88
CA THR A 138 0.70 -4.07 -10.88
C THR A 138 1.61 -5.03 -11.65
N SER A 139 1.67 -4.82 -12.98
CA SER A 139 2.39 -5.67 -13.93
C SER A 139 3.41 -4.89 -14.77
N GLY A 140 3.84 -3.73 -14.31
CA GLY A 140 4.82 -2.88 -15.01
C GLY A 140 4.88 -1.49 -14.42
N GLN A 141 5.42 -0.54 -15.20
CA GLN A 141 5.68 0.83 -14.75
C GLN A 141 4.87 1.90 -15.52
N ASN A 142 4.00 1.49 -16.43
CA ASN A 142 3.19 2.43 -17.21
C ASN A 142 1.91 2.79 -16.46
N VAL A 143 1.88 3.96 -15.86
CA VAL A 143 0.71 4.48 -15.12
C VAL A 143 -0.23 5.17 -16.11
N PRO A 144 -1.52 4.88 -16.11
CA PRO A 144 -2.28 3.96 -15.24
C PRO A 144 -2.44 2.53 -15.80
N ASN A 145 -1.81 2.20 -16.93
CA ASN A 145 -2.15 1.00 -17.72
C ASN A 145 -1.73 -0.32 -17.07
N ASP A 146 -0.69 -0.30 -16.22
CA ASP A 146 -0.13 -1.50 -15.60
C ASP A 146 -0.67 -1.73 -14.17
N ILE A 147 -1.77 -1.07 -13.79
CA ILE A 147 -2.51 -1.35 -12.55
C ILE A 147 -3.90 -1.90 -12.88
N GLU A 148 -4.27 -2.99 -12.24
CA GLU A 148 -5.56 -3.65 -12.43
C GLU A 148 -6.21 -4.01 -11.11
N VAL A 149 -7.54 -3.95 -11.06
CA VAL A 149 -8.32 -4.54 -9.96
C VAL A 149 -8.24 -6.06 -10.05
N ILE A 150 -7.96 -6.72 -8.93
CA ILE A 150 -7.95 -8.18 -8.85
C ILE A 150 -8.97 -8.69 -7.83
N ASN A 151 -9.61 -9.79 -8.19
CA ASN A 151 -10.47 -10.58 -7.32
C ASN A 151 -10.12 -12.07 -7.42
N GLU A 152 -10.82 -12.90 -6.67
CA GLU A 152 -10.56 -14.35 -6.62
C GLU A 152 -10.73 -15.03 -8.00
N GLN A 153 -11.68 -14.58 -8.82
CA GLN A 153 -11.91 -15.12 -10.17
C GLN A 153 -10.76 -14.76 -11.11
N ARG A 154 -10.30 -13.52 -11.07
CA ARG A 154 -9.15 -13.05 -11.87
C ARG A 154 -7.88 -13.79 -11.44
N LEU A 155 -7.64 -13.91 -10.13
CA LEU A 155 -6.52 -14.67 -9.60
C LEU A 155 -6.55 -16.12 -10.07
N ALA A 156 -7.71 -16.79 -10.01
CA ALA A 156 -7.84 -18.18 -10.49
C ALA A 156 -7.51 -18.29 -11.99
N LYS A 157 -7.97 -17.36 -12.83
CA LYS A 157 -7.61 -17.34 -14.25
C LYS A 157 -6.10 -17.20 -14.46
N LEU A 158 -5.45 -16.26 -13.77
CA LEU A 158 -4.01 -16.04 -13.86
C LEU A 158 -3.22 -17.32 -13.46
N LEU A 159 -3.63 -18.00 -12.41
CA LEU A 159 -2.97 -19.22 -11.91
C LEU A 159 -3.16 -20.42 -12.86
N LEU A 160 -4.27 -20.48 -13.60
CA LEU A 160 -4.56 -21.54 -14.57
C LEU A 160 -3.97 -21.26 -15.96
N GLY A 161 -3.20 -20.19 -16.12
CA GLY A 161 -2.58 -19.81 -17.40
C GLY A 161 -3.56 -19.22 -18.41
N GLY A 162 -4.73 -18.77 -17.95
CA GLY A 162 -5.70 -18.04 -18.75
C GLY A 162 -5.22 -16.60 -18.97
N ASN A 163 -4.62 -16.32 -20.10
CA ASN A 163 -4.50 -14.95 -20.57
C ASN A 163 -5.90 -14.39 -20.82
N SER A 164 -6.13 -13.20 -20.33
CA SER A 164 -7.37 -12.42 -20.43
C SER A 164 -7.93 -12.33 -21.83
#